data_e3e47c246f91509f21fefa9f7d86a0c8
#
_entry.id   e3e47c246f91509f21fefa9f7d86a0c8
#
_cell.length_a   1.000
_cell.length_b   1.000
_cell.length_c   1.000
_cell.angle_alpha   90.00
_cell.angle_beta   90.00
_cell.angle_gamma   90.00
#
_symmetry.space_group_name_H-M   'P 1'
#
loop_
_entity.id
_entity.type
_entity.pdbx_description
1 polymer ?
#
loop_
_entity_poly.entity_id
_entity_poly.type
_entity_poly.pdbx_seq_one_letter_code
_entity_poly.pdbx_strand_id
1 'polypeptide(L)'
;MIVMSIAGVDPSGGAGILADIKTFQALGVYGTGIVTALTAQNPQRMYSLKAIETDYVEEQIDAVLDSYNVEYIKTGMLYSKNIIKTVSKKIREYNLKAVVDPVMVATSGGELAKDDLSQNLLKYLLPKAILTTPNVSEAEKLTGIKIADEEKAEIACEKLGKICNNIITGGHLNGTNITCIDGKISTFKQELLKTDNVHGSGCNFSAAIVSYLSQKNDLKTSILKASEYT
;
A
#
# COMPACT_ATOMS: atom_id res chain seq x y z
N MET A 1 6.38 19.28 4.85
CA MET A 1 5.19 18.43 4.61
C MET A 1 5.30 17.22 5.50
N ILE A 2 4.19 16.79 6.09
CA ILE A 2 4.13 15.66 7.02
C ILE A 2 3.20 14.62 6.42
N VAL A 3 3.65 13.38 6.40
CA VAL A 3 2.88 12.23 5.92
C VAL A 3 2.89 11.12 6.97
N MET A 4 1.97 10.16 6.85
CA MET A 4 1.84 9.07 7.82
C MET A 4 1.80 7.72 7.11
N SER A 5 2.62 6.78 7.58
CA SER A 5 2.53 5.37 7.23
C SER A 5 1.76 4.60 8.31
N ILE A 6 0.83 3.74 7.91
CA ILE A 6 0.10 2.81 8.77
C ILE A 6 0.42 1.40 8.28
N ALA A 7 1.34 0.71 8.94
CA ALA A 7 1.84 -0.58 8.46
C ALA A 7 2.46 -1.44 9.57
N GLY A 8 2.82 -2.67 9.24
CA GLY A 8 3.62 -3.52 10.10
C GLY A 8 5.11 -3.12 10.08
N VAL A 9 5.81 -3.53 11.14
CA VAL A 9 7.27 -3.34 11.26
C VAL A 9 7.99 -4.55 10.69
N ASP A 10 8.86 -4.33 9.70
CA ASP A 10 9.89 -5.25 9.26
C ASP A 10 11.22 -4.85 9.93
N PRO A 11 11.74 -5.65 10.89
CA PRO A 11 12.96 -5.30 11.61
C PRO A 11 14.22 -5.29 10.73
N SER A 12 14.18 -5.91 9.55
CA SER A 12 15.30 -5.82 8.59
C SER A 12 15.36 -4.43 7.92
N GLY A 13 14.27 -3.66 8.00
CA GLY A 13 14.17 -2.33 7.41
C GLY A 13 14.06 -2.31 5.90
N GLY A 14 13.83 -3.48 5.27
CA GLY A 14 13.65 -3.61 3.83
C GLY A 14 12.23 -3.33 3.37
N ALA A 15 11.24 -3.56 4.23
CA ALA A 15 9.82 -3.36 3.93
C ALA A 15 9.09 -2.69 5.11
N GLY A 16 7.75 -2.59 5.01
CA GLY A 16 6.89 -2.06 6.05
C GLY A 16 7.23 -0.62 6.45
N ILE A 17 6.84 -0.26 7.67
CA ILE A 17 6.92 1.13 8.15
C ILE A 17 8.35 1.69 8.12
N LEU A 18 9.37 0.86 8.37
CA LEU A 18 10.77 1.33 8.35
C LEU A 18 11.24 1.69 6.94
N ALA A 19 10.83 0.94 5.92
CA ALA A 19 11.09 1.28 4.52
C ALA A 19 10.32 2.54 4.11
N ASP A 20 9.06 2.67 4.52
CA ASP A 20 8.24 3.85 4.26
C ASP A 20 8.89 5.12 4.82
N ILE A 21 9.31 5.11 6.10
CA ILE A 21 9.98 6.25 6.75
C ILE A 21 11.30 6.61 6.06
N LYS A 22 12.11 5.61 5.67
CA LYS A 22 13.34 5.85 4.90
C LYS A 22 13.06 6.53 3.57
N THR A 23 12.02 6.06 2.85
CA THR A 23 11.59 6.63 1.57
C THR A 23 11.09 8.07 1.75
N PHE A 24 10.26 8.34 2.74
CA PHE A 24 9.80 9.70 3.06
C PHE A 24 11.00 10.64 3.31
N GLN A 25 11.93 10.20 4.16
CA GLN A 25 13.12 10.99 4.48
C GLN A 25 14.01 11.24 3.25
N ALA A 26 14.24 10.21 2.43
CA ALA A 26 15.04 10.33 1.21
C ALA A 26 14.43 11.32 0.20
N LEU A 27 13.10 11.43 0.18
CA LEU A 27 12.35 12.36 -0.67
C LEU A 27 12.06 13.71 0.00
N GLY A 28 12.69 14.01 1.14
CA GLY A 28 12.58 15.30 1.82
C GLY A 28 11.24 15.56 2.51
N VAL A 29 10.53 14.50 2.90
CA VAL A 29 9.23 14.57 3.57
C VAL A 29 9.33 14.01 5.00
N TYR A 30 8.75 14.70 5.98
CA TYR A 30 8.71 14.20 7.35
C TYR A 30 7.67 13.08 7.48
N GLY A 31 8.14 11.87 7.80
CA GLY A 31 7.30 10.70 7.96
C GLY A 31 6.96 10.41 9.41
N THR A 32 5.68 10.18 9.70
CA THR A 32 5.20 9.59 10.95
C THR A 32 4.75 8.15 10.71
N GLY A 33 4.68 7.33 11.76
CA GLY A 33 4.40 5.93 11.60
C GLY A 33 3.47 5.34 12.66
N ILE A 34 2.46 4.58 12.22
CA ILE A 34 1.49 3.85 13.04
C ILE A 34 1.74 2.35 12.86
N VAL A 35 2.05 1.67 13.93
CA VAL A 35 2.39 0.25 13.91
C VAL A 35 1.12 -0.60 14.05
N THR A 36 0.88 -1.48 13.06
CA THR A 36 -0.25 -2.42 13.06
C THR A 36 0.13 -3.83 13.49
N ALA A 37 1.40 -4.20 13.29
CA ALA A 37 1.95 -5.49 13.69
C ALA A 37 3.47 -5.41 13.82
N LEU A 38 4.01 -6.23 14.69
CA LEU A 38 5.46 -6.49 14.81
C LEU A 38 5.75 -7.83 14.14
N THR A 39 6.80 -7.89 13.33
CA THR A 39 7.25 -9.15 12.76
C THR A 39 8.65 -9.50 13.24
N ALA A 40 8.93 -10.78 13.33
CA ALA A 40 10.28 -11.31 13.35
C ALA A 40 10.55 -11.86 11.96
N GLN A 41 11.21 -11.07 11.13
CA GLN A 41 11.47 -11.42 9.73
C GLN A 41 12.82 -10.90 9.25
N ASN A 42 13.28 -11.49 8.18
CA ASN A 42 14.39 -11.00 7.35
C ASN A 42 13.99 -11.05 5.86
N PRO A 43 14.83 -10.61 4.91
CA PRO A 43 14.44 -10.61 3.49
C PRO A 43 14.03 -11.97 2.92
N GLN A 44 14.47 -13.08 3.52
CA GLN A 44 14.22 -14.44 3.04
C GLN A 44 12.92 -15.02 3.60
N ARG A 45 12.56 -14.69 4.86
CA ARG A 45 11.37 -15.27 5.49
C ARG A 45 10.86 -14.49 6.71
N MET A 46 9.58 -14.67 6.99
CA MET A 46 8.94 -14.27 8.24
C MET A 46 8.89 -15.47 9.20
N TYR A 47 9.40 -15.29 10.42
CA TYR A 47 9.41 -16.31 11.48
C TYR A 47 8.16 -16.26 12.35
N SER A 48 7.75 -15.05 12.73
CA SER A 48 6.57 -14.82 13.54
C SER A 48 6.03 -13.43 13.34
N LEU A 49 4.77 -13.24 13.76
CA LEU A 49 4.07 -11.97 13.70
C LEU A 49 3.24 -11.81 14.97
N LYS A 50 3.24 -10.59 15.52
CA LYS A 50 2.40 -10.17 16.63
C LYS A 50 1.59 -8.95 16.21
N ALA A 51 0.27 -9.11 16.13
CA ALA A 51 -0.63 -7.99 15.87
C ALA A 51 -0.62 -6.98 17.02
N ILE A 52 -0.81 -5.72 16.69
CA ILE A 52 -1.12 -4.67 17.66
C ILE A 52 -2.63 -4.64 17.86
N GLU A 53 -3.05 -4.43 19.09
CA GLU A 53 -4.46 -4.33 19.45
C GLU A 53 -5.12 -3.16 18.68
N THR A 54 -6.34 -3.40 18.21
CA THR A 54 -7.04 -2.43 17.35
C THR A 54 -7.22 -1.07 18.01
N ASP A 55 -7.56 -1.07 19.29
CA ASP A 55 -7.74 0.16 20.07
C ASP A 55 -6.43 0.93 20.18
N TYR A 56 -5.31 0.23 20.35
CA TYR A 56 -4.00 0.86 20.42
C TYR A 56 -3.56 1.42 19.06
N VAL A 57 -3.96 0.78 17.94
CA VAL A 57 -3.76 1.37 16.59
C VAL A 57 -4.56 2.66 16.45
N GLU A 58 -5.79 2.71 16.96
CA GLU A 58 -6.62 3.94 16.96
C GLU A 58 -5.95 5.04 17.79
N GLU A 59 -5.48 4.73 18.99
CA GLU A 59 -4.76 5.67 19.87
C GLU A 59 -3.49 6.25 19.22
N GLN A 60 -2.71 5.41 18.51
CA GLN A 60 -1.52 5.88 17.78
C GLN A 60 -1.91 6.88 16.69
N ILE A 61 -2.98 6.61 15.92
CA ILE A 61 -3.46 7.50 14.86
C ILE A 61 -3.88 8.84 15.47
N ASP A 62 -4.69 8.82 16.52
CA ASP A 62 -5.20 10.02 17.16
C ASP A 62 -4.07 10.85 17.76
N ALA A 63 -3.10 10.24 18.43
CA ALA A 63 -1.95 10.93 19.00
C ALA A 63 -1.11 11.67 17.94
N VAL A 64 -0.94 11.08 16.75
CA VAL A 64 -0.24 11.74 15.65
C VAL A 64 -1.06 12.88 15.08
N LEU A 65 -2.35 12.66 14.82
CA LEU A 65 -3.23 13.64 14.19
C LEU A 65 -3.59 14.81 15.11
N ASP A 66 -3.51 14.61 16.43
CA ASP A 66 -3.67 15.69 17.42
C ASP A 66 -2.53 16.71 17.35
N SER A 67 -1.34 16.26 16.98
CA SER A 67 -0.12 17.11 16.99
C SER A 67 0.33 17.54 15.60
N TYR A 68 -0.03 16.83 14.54
CA TYR A 68 0.47 17.03 13.19
C TYR A 68 -0.65 17.20 12.17
N ASN A 69 -0.53 18.20 11.31
CA ASN A 69 -1.42 18.34 10.16
C ASN A 69 -0.98 17.40 9.03
N VAL A 70 -1.53 16.18 9.03
CA VAL A 70 -1.31 15.16 8.02
C VAL A 70 -2.45 15.19 7.02
N GLU A 71 -2.12 15.35 5.74
CA GLU A 71 -3.09 15.30 4.63
C GLU A 71 -3.04 13.95 3.90
N TYR A 72 -1.83 13.42 3.69
CA TYR A 72 -1.59 12.20 2.91
C TYR A 72 -1.07 11.07 3.79
N ILE A 73 -1.64 9.89 3.58
CA ILE A 73 -1.22 8.68 4.27
C ILE A 73 -0.96 7.53 3.28
N LYS A 74 -0.06 6.64 3.68
CA LYS A 74 0.12 5.33 3.06
C LYS A 74 -0.36 4.25 4.03
N THR A 75 -1.13 3.27 3.56
CA THR A 75 -1.33 2.04 4.31
C THR A 75 -0.57 0.89 3.67
N GLY A 76 0.04 0.04 4.50
CA GLY A 76 0.64 -1.23 4.09
C GLY A 76 -0.11 -2.40 4.73
N MET A 77 0.61 -3.32 5.37
CA MET A 77 0.04 -4.47 6.05
C MET A 77 -0.83 -4.04 7.23
N LEU A 78 -2.15 -4.20 7.14
CA LEU A 78 -3.12 -3.87 8.19
C LEU A 78 -3.53 -5.07 9.05
N TYR A 79 -3.13 -6.27 8.67
CA TYR A 79 -3.25 -7.51 9.41
C TYR A 79 -4.67 -8.04 9.65
N SER A 80 -5.65 -7.21 10.08
CA SER A 80 -6.97 -7.69 10.46
C SER A 80 -8.11 -6.81 9.93
N LYS A 81 -9.30 -7.42 9.84
CA LYS A 81 -10.55 -6.72 9.51
C LYS A 81 -10.84 -5.54 10.45
N ASN A 82 -10.56 -5.69 11.74
CA ASN A 82 -10.86 -4.63 12.70
C ASN A 82 -9.95 -3.43 12.49
N ILE A 83 -8.65 -3.65 12.28
CA ILE A 83 -7.70 -2.58 11.95
C ILE A 83 -8.10 -1.90 10.61
N ILE A 84 -8.48 -2.66 9.58
CA ILE A 84 -8.98 -2.11 8.31
C ILE A 84 -10.18 -1.18 8.54
N LYS A 85 -11.14 -1.59 9.38
CA LYS A 85 -12.31 -0.77 9.70
C LYS A 85 -11.93 0.51 10.47
N THR A 86 -11.04 0.39 11.45
CA THR A 86 -10.56 1.53 12.23
C THR A 86 -9.84 2.54 11.34
N VAL A 87 -8.89 2.09 10.53
CA VAL A 87 -8.18 2.97 9.57
C VAL A 87 -9.16 3.62 8.60
N SER A 88 -10.11 2.86 8.06
CA SER A 88 -11.16 3.38 7.18
C SER A 88 -12.06 4.42 7.85
N LYS A 89 -12.38 4.26 9.15
CA LYS A 89 -13.09 5.24 9.95
C LYS A 89 -12.28 6.53 10.09
N LYS A 90 -10.99 6.41 10.44
CA LYS A 90 -10.08 7.55 10.63
C LYS A 90 -9.81 8.32 9.34
N ILE A 91 -9.69 7.65 8.20
CA ILE A 91 -9.58 8.31 6.89
C ILE A 91 -10.77 9.24 6.65
N ARG A 92 -11.98 8.80 6.96
CA ARG A 92 -13.19 9.62 6.81
C ARG A 92 -13.27 10.72 7.85
N GLU A 93 -12.97 10.42 9.11
CA GLU A 93 -13.06 11.34 10.24
C GLU A 93 -12.16 12.55 10.05
N TYR A 94 -10.92 12.33 9.62
CA TYR A 94 -9.91 13.36 9.43
C TYR A 94 -9.74 13.80 7.96
N ASN A 95 -10.60 13.32 7.06
CA ASN A 95 -10.53 13.62 5.62
C ASN A 95 -9.16 13.35 4.98
N LEU A 96 -8.52 12.24 5.34
CA LEU A 96 -7.19 11.87 4.89
C LEU A 96 -7.21 11.36 3.44
N LYS A 97 -6.17 11.67 2.69
CA LYS A 97 -5.94 11.15 1.32
C LYS A 97 -5.06 9.91 1.40
N ALA A 98 -5.65 8.73 1.22
CA ALA A 98 -4.98 7.45 1.42
C ALA A 98 -4.51 6.82 0.12
N VAL A 99 -3.21 6.47 0.05
CA VAL A 99 -2.67 5.51 -0.91
C VAL A 99 -2.61 4.15 -0.22
N VAL A 100 -3.31 3.17 -0.78
CA VAL A 100 -3.44 1.84 -0.19
C VAL A 100 -2.55 0.85 -0.95
N ASP A 101 -1.48 0.40 -0.30
CA ASP A 101 -0.70 -0.76 -0.70
C ASP A 101 -1.39 -2.00 -0.10
N PRO A 102 -2.06 -2.84 -0.90
CA PRO A 102 -2.94 -3.89 -0.40
C PRO A 102 -2.19 -5.15 0.02
N VAL A 103 -1.17 -4.98 0.86
CA VAL A 103 -0.31 -6.07 1.33
C VAL A 103 -1.15 -7.16 2.00
N MET A 104 -1.15 -8.34 1.39
CA MET A 104 -1.85 -9.52 1.89
C MET A 104 -0.83 -10.58 2.33
N VAL A 105 -0.53 -10.61 3.63
CA VAL A 105 0.35 -11.65 4.18
C VAL A 105 -0.36 -13.00 4.09
N ALA A 106 0.21 -13.93 3.34
CA ALA A 106 -0.21 -15.31 3.39
C ALA A 106 0.22 -15.89 4.75
N THR A 107 -0.73 -16.05 5.67
CA THR A 107 -0.46 -16.69 6.95
C THR A 107 -0.37 -18.20 6.75
N SER A 108 0.85 -18.74 6.85
CA SER A 108 1.05 -20.18 7.01
C SER A 108 0.57 -20.60 8.40
N GLY A 109 -0.69 -21.01 8.52
CA GLY A 109 -1.24 -21.76 9.65
C GLY A 109 -1.54 -20.93 10.91
N GLY A 110 -2.71 -20.33 10.99
CA GLY A 110 -3.26 -19.73 12.19
C GLY A 110 -4.69 -19.22 11.98
N GLU A 111 -5.40 -18.81 13.02
CA GLU A 111 -6.80 -18.36 13.01
C GLU A 111 -7.13 -17.21 12.01
N LEU A 112 -6.12 -16.58 11.43
CA LEU A 112 -6.24 -15.52 10.42
C LEU A 112 -6.72 -15.98 9.04
N ALA A 113 -6.68 -17.27 8.74
CA ALA A 113 -7.25 -17.84 7.52
C ALA A 113 -8.78 -17.67 7.41
N LYS A 114 -9.45 -17.17 8.47
CA LYS A 114 -10.89 -16.94 8.48
C LYS A 114 -11.31 -15.54 8.03
N ASP A 115 -10.43 -14.55 8.09
CA ASP A 115 -10.74 -13.21 7.59
C ASP A 115 -10.19 -13.06 6.17
N ASP A 116 -11.09 -13.01 5.19
CA ASP A 116 -10.73 -12.67 3.81
C ASP A 116 -10.32 -11.19 3.77
N LEU A 117 -9.01 -10.93 3.89
CA LEU A 117 -8.47 -9.57 3.88
C LEU A 117 -8.80 -8.85 2.58
N SER A 118 -8.83 -9.55 1.45
CA SER A 118 -9.17 -8.95 0.15
C SER A 118 -10.57 -8.39 0.14
N GLN A 119 -11.55 -9.14 0.63
CA GLN A 119 -12.93 -8.70 0.74
C GLN A 119 -13.10 -7.53 1.72
N ASN A 120 -12.34 -7.53 2.82
CA ASN A 120 -12.37 -6.44 3.79
C ASN A 120 -11.75 -5.15 3.22
N LEU A 121 -10.65 -5.24 2.47
CA LEU A 121 -10.07 -4.11 1.75
C LEU A 121 -11.07 -3.55 0.73
N LEU A 122 -11.65 -4.38 -0.13
CA LEU A 122 -12.66 -3.99 -1.13
C LEU A 122 -13.86 -3.31 -0.50
N LYS A 123 -14.34 -3.83 0.63
CA LYS A 123 -15.57 -3.34 1.26
C LYS A 123 -15.37 -2.06 2.07
N TYR A 124 -14.28 -1.96 2.80
CA TYR A 124 -14.15 -0.91 3.81
C TYR A 124 -13.11 0.16 3.46
N LEU A 125 -11.99 -0.20 2.82
CA LEU A 125 -10.84 0.70 2.67
C LEU A 125 -10.71 1.27 1.26
N LEU A 126 -10.71 0.43 0.22
CA LEU A 126 -10.50 0.88 -1.16
C LEU A 126 -11.52 1.93 -1.63
N PRO A 127 -12.81 1.89 -1.25
CA PRO A 127 -13.74 2.96 -1.62
C PRO A 127 -13.43 4.34 -1.04
N LYS A 128 -12.43 4.43 -0.16
CA LYS A 128 -11.96 5.68 0.46
C LYS A 128 -10.52 6.03 0.07
N ALA A 129 -9.88 5.16 -0.71
CA ALA A 129 -8.55 5.39 -1.22
C ALA A 129 -8.56 6.34 -2.41
N ILE A 130 -7.56 7.21 -2.49
CA ILE A 130 -7.30 7.99 -3.71
C ILE A 130 -6.56 7.17 -4.75
N LEU A 131 -5.84 6.12 -4.32
CA LEU A 131 -5.12 5.17 -5.15
C LEU A 131 -4.90 3.86 -4.41
N THR A 132 -4.91 2.73 -5.13
CA THR A 132 -4.35 1.45 -4.65
C THR A 132 -3.27 0.94 -5.60
N THR A 133 -2.25 0.24 -5.05
CA THR A 133 -1.04 -0.14 -5.77
C THR A 133 -0.78 -1.65 -5.75
N PRO A 134 -1.77 -2.51 -6.11
CA PRO A 134 -1.57 -3.96 -6.08
C PRO A 134 -0.50 -4.43 -7.06
N ASN A 135 0.27 -5.44 -6.66
CA ASN A 135 0.98 -6.29 -7.60
C ASN A 135 0.00 -7.26 -8.30
N VAL A 136 0.48 -8.04 -9.28
CA VAL A 136 -0.35 -8.99 -10.04
C VAL A 136 -1.09 -9.96 -9.11
N SER A 137 -0.40 -10.58 -8.15
CA SER A 137 -1.00 -11.54 -7.22
C SER A 137 -2.07 -10.91 -6.32
N GLU A 138 -1.85 -9.70 -5.88
CA GLU A 138 -2.83 -8.93 -5.08
C GLU A 138 -4.03 -8.51 -5.93
N ALA A 139 -3.79 -8.06 -7.17
CA ALA A 139 -4.85 -7.74 -8.12
C ALA A 139 -5.73 -8.95 -8.44
N GLU A 140 -5.14 -10.14 -8.61
CA GLU A 140 -5.88 -11.40 -8.77
C GLU A 140 -6.80 -11.67 -7.57
N LYS A 141 -6.29 -11.52 -6.34
CA LYS A 141 -7.06 -11.73 -5.11
C LYS A 141 -8.18 -10.71 -4.94
N LEU A 142 -7.93 -9.45 -5.29
CA LEU A 142 -8.93 -8.38 -5.19
C LEU A 142 -10.02 -8.52 -6.25
N THR A 143 -9.66 -8.94 -7.46
CA THR A 143 -10.60 -8.96 -8.58
C THR A 143 -11.23 -10.33 -8.83
N GLY A 144 -10.59 -11.40 -8.39
CA GLY A 144 -10.95 -12.78 -8.76
C GLY A 144 -10.61 -13.11 -10.23
N ILE A 145 -9.86 -12.25 -10.93
CA ILE A 145 -9.44 -12.44 -12.33
C ILE A 145 -8.03 -12.99 -12.32
N LYS A 146 -7.81 -14.13 -12.99
CA LYS A 146 -6.46 -14.66 -13.21
C LYS A 146 -5.74 -13.82 -14.26
N ILE A 147 -4.57 -13.30 -13.93
CA ILE A 147 -3.78 -12.38 -14.76
C ILE A 147 -2.62 -13.15 -15.37
N ALA A 148 -2.80 -13.62 -16.60
CA ALA A 148 -1.78 -14.34 -17.36
C ALA A 148 -0.97 -13.43 -18.30
N ASP A 149 -1.52 -12.27 -18.66
CA ASP A 149 -0.99 -11.35 -19.65
C ASP A 149 -1.46 -9.90 -19.39
N GLU A 150 -1.02 -8.95 -20.22
CA GLU A 150 -1.37 -7.55 -20.11
C GLU A 150 -2.87 -7.31 -20.33
N GLU A 151 -3.53 -8.04 -21.25
CA GLU A 151 -4.98 -7.90 -21.51
C GLU A 151 -5.80 -8.24 -20.26
N LYS A 152 -5.46 -9.33 -19.60
CA LYS A 152 -6.12 -9.72 -18.34
C LYS A 152 -5.84 -8.74 -17.20
N ALA A 153 -4.63 -8.15 -17.18
CA ALA A 153 -4.29 -7.13 -16.22
C ALA A 153 -5.07 -5.81 -16.47
N GLU A 154 -5.30 -5.41 -17.72
CA GLU A 154 -6.17 -4.27 -18.06
C GLU A 154 -7.61 -4.50 -17.58
N ILE A 155 -8.18 -5.69 -17.81
CA ILE A 155 -9.53 -6.05 -17.34
C ILE A 155 -9.60 -5.99 -15.80
N ALA A 156 -8.58 -6.50 -15.11
CA ALA A 156 -8.50 -6.44 -13.65
C ALA A 156 -8.37 -4.98 -13.15
N CYS A 157 -7.53 -4.19 -13.82
CA CYS A 157 -7.32 -2.77 -13.54
C CYS A 157 -8.62 -1.96 -13.71
N GLU A 158 -9.37 -2.20 -14.80
CA GLU A 158 -10.68 -1.58 -15.04
C GLU A 158 -11.70 -1.97 -13.96
N LYS A 159 -11.71 -3.24 -13.57
CA LYS A 159 -12.61 -3.72 -12.50
C LYS A 159 -12.33 -3.00 -11.18
N LEU A 160 -11.07 -2.84 -10.79
CA LEU A 160 -10.67 -2.06 -9.62
C LEU A 160 -10.97 -0.56 -9.81
N GLY A 161 -10.85 -0.04 -11.02
CA GLY A 161 -11.15 1.34 -11.37
C GLY A 161 -12.60 1.78 -11.07
N LYS A 162 -13.53 0.83 -10.98
CA LYS A 162 -14.91 1.08 -10.53
C LYS A 162 -15.03 1.34 -9.02
N ILE A 163 -13.95 1.10 -8.27
CA ILE A 163 -13.91 1.27 -6.80
C ILE A 163 -13.03 2.46 -6.44
N CYS A 164 -11.81 2.52 -6.95
CA CYS A 164 -10.85 3.61 -6.76
C CYS A 164 -9.80 3.62 -7.88
N ASN A 165 -9.09 4.74 -8.04
CA ASN A 165 -7.91 4.77 -8.91
C ASN A 165 -6.94 3.67 -8.50
N ASN A 166 -6.28 3.06 -9.47
CA ASN A 166 -5.34 1.99 -9.16
C ASN A 166 -4.20 1.91 -10.17
N ILE A 167 -3.12 1.27 -9.74
CA ILE A 167 -2.01 0.84 -10.59
C ILE A 167 -1.68 -0.62 -10.27
N ILE A 168 -1.77 -1.49 -11.26
CA ILE A 168 -1.24 -2.85 -11.17
C ILE A 168 0.22 -2.79 -11.57
N THR A 169 1.13 -3.11 -10.62
CA THR A 169 2.57 -3.02 -10.85
C THR A 169 3.10 -4.17 -11.69
N GLY A 170 3.93 -3.83 -12.67
CA GLY A 170 4.31 -4.68 -13.79
C GLY A 170 5.50 -5.62 -13.57
N GLY A 171 5.96 -5.86 -12.36
CA GLY A 171 7.11 -6.74 -12.10
C GLY A 171 6.97 -8.14 -12.72
N HIS A 172 5.76 -8.68 -12.77
CA HIS A 172 5.43 -9.97 -13.43
C HIS A 172 4.88 -9.81 -14.86
N LEU A 173 4.81 -8.59 -15.39
CA LEU A 173 4.34 -8.24 -16.74
C LEU A 173 5.46 -7.58 -17.57
N ASN A 174 6.67 -8.10 -17.46
CA ASN A 174 7.85 -7.58 -18.16
C ASN A 174 8.08 -6.06 -17.99
N GLY A 175 7.73 -5.53 -16.81
CA GLY A 175 7.84 -4.11 -16.48
C GLY A 175 6.68 -3.24 -16.95
N THR A 176 5.62 -3.81 -17.53
CA THR A 176 4.43 -3.07 -17.95
C THR A 176 3.52 -2.78 -16.75
N ASN A 177 3.48 -1.52 -16.32
CA ASN A 177 2.55 -1.02 -15.32
C ASN A 177 1.24 -0.61 -15.99
N ILE A 178 0.10 -0.96 -15.37
CA ILE A 178 -1.23 -0.65 -15.90
C ILE A 178 -1.97 0.19 -14.88
N THR A 179 -2.46 1.35 -15.29
CA THR A 179 -3.17 2.29 -14.43
C THR A 179 -4.61 2.48 -14.88
N CYS A 180 -5.51 2.66 -13.93
CA CYS A 180 -6.85 3.19 -14.14
C CYS A 180 -7.03 4.42 -13.26
N ILE A 181 -6.98 5.61 -13.88
CA ILE A 181 -7.11 6.90 -13.19
C ILE A 181 -8.32 7.62 -13.78
N ASP A 182 -9.28 7.97 -12.94
CA ASP A 182 -10.55 8.61 -13.33
C ASP A 182 -11.27 7.82 -14.45
N GLY A 183 -11.24 6.48 -14.34
CA GLY A 183 -11.85 5.56 -15.30
C GLY A 183 -11.09 5.40 -16.61
N LYS A 184 -9.92 6.02 -16.76
CA LYS A 184 -9.08 5.90 -17.97
C LYS A 184 -7.94 4.93 -17.76
N ILE A 185 -7.87 3.90 -18.60
CA ILE A 185 -6.76 2.95 -18.64
C ILE A 185 -5.59 3.59 -19.36
N SER A 186 -4.40 3.40 -18.82
CA SER A 186 -3.14 3.76 -19.45
C SER A 186 -2.06 2.77 -19.04
N THR A 187 -1.12 2.52 -19.92
CA THR A 187 0.03 1.65 -19.67
C THR A 187 1.32 2.44 -19.82
N PHE A 188 2.32 2.08 -19.04
CA PHE A 188 3.70 2.56 -19.26
C PHE A 188 4.67 1.45 -18.85
N LYS A 189 5.82 1.43 -19.52
CA LYS A 189 6.84 0.41 -19.29
C LYS A 189 7.97 0.99 -18.45
N GLN A 190 8.38 0.23 -17.46
CA GLN A 190 9.54 0.49 -16.62
C GLN A 190 10.61 -0.53 -16.93
N GLU A 191 11.87 -0.09 -17.00
CA GLU A 191 12.98 -1.01 -17.14
C GLU A 191 13.16 -1.82 -15.85
N LEU A 192 13.14 -3.15 -15.99
CA LEU A 192 13.35 -4.03 -14.84
C LEU A 192 14.86 -4.19 -14.59
N LEU A 193 15.29 -3.84 -13.41
CA LEU A 193 16.64 -4.15 -12.97
C LEU A 193 16.78 -5.66 -12.71
N LYS A 194 17.85 -6.26 -13.23
CA LYS A 194 18.18 -7.66 -12.94
C LYS A 194 18.76 -7.75 -11.52
N THR A 195 17.90 -7.97 -10.55
CA THR A 195 18.28 -8.08 -9.14
C THR A 195 17.40 -9.10 -8.42
N ASP A 196 17.97 -9.83 -7.48
CA ASP A 196 17.26 -10.71 -6.57
C ASP A 196 16.72 -9.95 -5.34
N ASN A 197 17.10 -8.67 -5.18
CA ASN A 197 16.74 -7.85 -4.03
C ASN A 197 15.48 -7.01 -4.32
N VAL A 198 14.36 -7.71 -4.43
CA VAL A 198 13.02 -7.09 -4.67
C VAL A 198 12.21 -6.83 -3.39
N HIS A 199 12.77 -7.21 -2.22
CA HIS A 199 12.08 -7.09 -0.95
C HIS A 199 11.78 -5.62 -0.63
N GLY A 200 10.49 -5.31 -0.45
CA GLY A 200 10.00 -3.97 -0.10
C GLY A 200 9.85 -2.99 -1.26
N SER A 201 10.11 -3.39 -2.52
CA SER A 201 9.93 -2.50 -3.68
C SER A 201 8.52 -1.89 -3.75
N GLY A 202 7.46 -2.69 -3.50
CA GLY A 202 6.08 -2.19 -3.43
C GLY A 202 5.86 -1.16 -2.31
N CYS A 203 6.44 -1.40 -1.12
CA CYS A 203 6.37 -0.44 -0.01
C CYS A 203 7.07 0.87 -0.37
N ASN A 204 8.28 0.81 -0.95
CA ASN A 204 9.01 1.99 -1.38
C ASN A 204 8.23 2.76 -2.46
N PHE A 205 7.64 2.06 -3.43
CA PHE A 205 6.84 2.65 -4.49
C PHE A 205 5.62 3.41 -3.94
N SER A 206 4.81 2.77 -3.11
CA SER A 206 3.62 3.40 -2.52
C SER A 206 3.97 4.57 -1.58
N ALA A 207 5.08 4.48 -0.83
CA ALA A 207 5.59 5.56 0.00
C ALA A 207 6.12 6.75 -0.84
N ALA A 208 6.81 6.47 -1.96
CA ALA A 208 7.26 7.51 -2.88
C ALA A 208 6.08 8.26 -3.51
N ILE A 209 5.00 7.56 -3.91
CA ILE A 209 3.78 8.21 -4.41
C ILE A 209 3.23 9.20 -3.37
N VAL A 210 3.10 8.77 -2.11
CA VAL A 210 2.61 9.65 -1.02
C VAL A 210 3.52 10.86 -0.84
N SER A 211 4.83 10.66 -0.91
CA SER A 211 5.80 11.76 -0.83
C SER A 211 5.57 12.80 -1.92
N TYR A 212 5.48 12.37 -3.17
CA TYR A 212 5.27 13.26 -4.31
C TYR A 212 3.91 13.95 -4.29
N LEU A 213 2.83 13.25 -3.88
CA LEU A 213 1.52 13.85 -3.68
C LEU A 213 1.55 14.95 -2.61
N SER A 214 2.24 14.71 -1.49
CA SER A 214 2.40 15.70 -0.43
C SER A 214 3.15 16.94 -0.92
N GLN A 215 4.03 16.79 -1.90
CA GLN A 215 4.77 17.87 -2.59
C GLN A 215 3.95 18.57 -3.68
N LYS A 216 2.62 18.35 -3.72
CA LYS A 216 1.67 18.99 -4.64
C LYS A 216 1.81 18.56 -6.11
N ASN A 217 2.44 17.42 -6.39
CA ASN A 217 2.32 16.82 -7.72
C ASN A 217 0.92 16.22 -7.87
N ASP A 218 0.42 16.16 -9.11
CA ASP A 218 -0.79 15.40 -9.44
C ASP A 218 -0.55 13.89 -9.33
N LEU A 219 -1.63 13.10 -9.36
CA LEU A 219 -1.55 11.65 -9.17
C LEU A 219 -0.72 10.95 -10.23
N LYS A 220 -0.88 11.30 -11.51
CA LYS A 220 -0.15 10.69 -12.62
C LYS A 220 1.35 10.99 -12.53
N THR A 221 1.70 12.25 -12.31
CA THR A 221 3.09 12.68 -12.10
C THR A 221 3.73 11.99 -10.89
N SER A 222 2.97 11.85 -9.80
CA SER A 222 3.45 11.16 -8.59
C SER A 222 3.76 9.68 -8.83
N ILE A 223 2.91 8.99 -9.61
CA ILE A 223 3.12 7.59 -10.01
C ILE A 223 4.39 7.46 -10.87
N LEU A 224 4.56 8.31 -11.89
CA LEU A 224 5.72 8.26 -12.79
C LEU A 224 7.02 8.50 -12.02
N LYS A 225 7.08 9.56 -11.21
CA LYS A 225 8.27 9.84 -10.37
C LYS A 225 8.58 8.74 -9.36
N ALA A 226 7.55 8.12 -8.78
CA ALA A 226 7.74 6.98 -7.88
C ALA A 226 8.30 5.77 -8.61
N SER A 227 7.87 5.53 -9.87
CA SER A 227 8.43 4.46 -10.70
C SER A 227 9.89 4.69 -11.09
N GLU A 228 10.31 5.94 -11.28
CA GLU A 228 11.71 6.29 -11.54
C GLU A 228 12.59 6.16 -10.27
N TYR A 229 11.99 6.34 -9.10
CA TYR A 229 12.67 6.26 -7.80
C TYR A 229 12.92 4.81 -7.36
N THR A 230 12.05 3.85 -7.70
CA THR A 230 12.08 2.45 -7.24
C THR A 230 12.52 1.48 -8.31
#